data_cd2ce9004891fe1645e85919a6f47526
#
_entry.id   cd2ce9004891fe1645e85919a6f47526
#
_cell.length_a   1.000
_cell.length_b   1.000
_cell.length_c   1.000
_cell.angle_alpha   90.00
_cell.angle_beta   90.00
_cell.angle_gamma   90.00
#
_symmetry.space_group_name_H-M   'P 1'
#
loop_
_entity.id
_entity.type
_entity.pdbx_description
1 polymer ?
#
loop_
_entity_poly.entity_id
_entity_poly.type
_entity_poly.pdbx_seq_one_letter_code
_entity_poly.pdbx_strand_id
1 'polypeptide(L)'
;MLGKIVSVVSGKPYQQYINENILTPLGMKDSHWEYSEVPKEQLATGYRWEDEQWKEEPFLHDGAYGAMGGLICSVEDFSKYLQLHLSAWPPRNEDESPIIKRSSLREMHQLQRFGGLFPQNKTRSGEVCPTVTGYGYGLGYRRDCKDVVSIRHGGGLPGFGSEWRLFPDLGIGIVSLSNLTYGGMGSTNAKALDTLIYIANLKPRMLPISTILLQRQNEIVELIQSWPPEKQSLLAENFFLDQSLDSWKKATTKILEESGKIIRINELTPENQLRGTFDIEGEKKNIEIFFTLTPEQTPLIQQLDLTLQEKK
;
A
#
# COMPACT_ATOMS: atom_id res chain seq x y z
N MET A 1 -1.83 6.14 28.25
CA MET A 1 -0.51 5.51 28.49
C MET A 1 0.52 5.91 27.43
N LEU A 2 0.30 5.71 26.12
CA LEU A 2 1.29 6.04 25.07
C LEU A 2 1.72 7.51 25.09
N GLY A 3 0.80 8.46 25.23
CA GLY A 3 1.15 9.88 25.34
C GLY A 3 2.10 10.17 26.52
N LYS A 4 1.90 9.49 27.66
CA LYS A 4 2.82 9.62 28.80
C LYS A 4 4.19 9.03 28.50
N ILE A 5 4.26 7.92 27.77
CA ILE A 5 5.53 7.34 27.33
C ILE A 5 6.27 8.31 26.41
N VAL A 6 5.58 8.87 25.42
CA VAL A 6 6.15 9.91 24.54
C VAL A 6 6.70 11.08 25.36
N SER A 7 5.92 11.58 26.33
CA SER A 7 6.36 12.70 27.17
C SER A 7 7.61 12.37 27.99
N VAL A 8 7.68 11.17 28.56
CA VAL A 8 8.84 10.75 29.39
C VAL A 8 10.10 10.56 28.54
N VAL A 9 9.97 9.90 27.39
CA VAL A 9 11.12 9.60 26.53
C VAL A 9 11.64 10.84 25.81
N SER A 10 10.74 11.76 25.40
CA SER A 10 11.13 12.98 24.69
C SER A 10 11.52 14.13 25.62
N GLY A 11 11.17 14.08 26.91
CA GLY A 11 11.31 15.19 27.85
C GLY A 11 10.36 16.37 27.59
N LYS A 12 9.35 16.19 26.72
CA LYS A 12 8.37 17.24 26.33
C LYS A 12 6.94 16.73 26.51
N PRO A 13 5.94 17.62 26.75
CA PRO A 13 4.54 17.22 26.60
C PRO A 13 4.30 16.53 25.25
N TYR A 14 3.48 15.47 25.23
CA TYR A 14 3.26 14.70 23.99
C TYR A 14 2.64 15.56 22.87
N GLN A 15 1.80 16.54 23.23
CA GLN A 15 1.21 17.49 22.28
C GLN A 15 2.30 18.32 21.60
N GLN A 16 3.23 18.85 22.38
CA GLN A 16 4.37 19.62 21.85
C GLN A 16 5.23 18.74 20.94
N TYR A 17 5.50 17.50 21.36
CA TYR A 17 6.28 16.55 20.55
C TYR A 17 5.60 16.27 19.20
N ILE A 18 4.28 16.01 19.19
CA ILE A 18 3.52 15.75 17.96
C ILE A 18 3.48 17.00 17.08
N ASN A 19 3.26 18.18 17.67
CA ASN A 19 3.27 19.43 16.91
C ASN A 19 4.59 19.65 16.18
N GLU A 20 5.72 19.52 16.88
CA GLU A 20 7.05 19.79 16.34
C GLU A 20 7.48 18.75 15.29
N ASN A 21 7.13 17.47 15.49
CA ASN A 21 7.66 16.37 14.69
C ASN A 21 6.69 15.83 13.64
N ILE A 22 5.40 16.16 13.72
CA ILE A 22 4.37 15.64 12.81
C ILE A 22 3.53 16.76 12.19
N LEU A 23 2.78 17.51 13.02
CA LEU A 23 1.78 18.45 12.52
C LEU A 23 2.42 19.63 11.76
N THR A 24 3.42 20.27 12.35
CA THR A 24 4.13 21.38 11.71
C THR A 24 4.88 20.95 10.43
N PRO A 25 5.68 19.86 10.43
CA PRO A 25 6.32 19.41 9.21
C PRO A 25 5.35 18.99 8.10
N LEU A 26 4.13 18.50 8.44
CA LEU A 26 3.08 18.21 7.46
C LEU A 26 2.30 19.46 7.01
N GLY A 27 2.52 20.60 7.65
CA GLY A 27 1.74 21.81 7.39
C GLY A 27 0.28 21.71 7.84
N MET A 28 0.00 20.92 8.89
CA MET A 28 -1.31 20.79 9.52
C MET A 28 -1.55 21.97 10.48
N LYS A 29 -1.95 23.10 9.93
CA LYS A 29 -2.07 24.38 10.65
C LYS A 29 -3.38 24.55 11.43
N ASP A 30 -4.40 23.81 11.01
CA ASP A 30 -5.75 23.80 11.61
C ASP A 30 -5.95 22.55 12.48
N SER A 31 -4.86 22.17 13.20
CA SER A 31 -4.83 21.02 14.10
C SER A 31 -4.40 21.47 15.49
N HIS A 32 -5.27 21.28 16.49
CA HIS A 32 -5.20 21.85 17.83
C HIS A 32 -5.49 20.79 18.89
N TRP A 33 -5.16 21.10 20.14
CA TRP A 33 -5.40 20.23 21.30
C TRP A 33 -6.48 20.76 22.24
N GLU A 34 -6.79 22.06 22.16
CA GLU A 34 -7.82 22.71 22.97
C GLU A 34 -8.76 23.55 22.09
N TYR A 35 -10.03 23.57 22.44
CA TYR A 35 -11.05 24.34 21.74
C TYR A 35 -10.80 25.83 21.77
N SER A 36 -10.14 26.31 22.85
CA SER A 36 -9.77 27.75 22.99
C SER A 36 -8.74 28.22 21.96
N GLU A 37 -8.05 27.29 21.29
CA GLU A 37 -7.07 27.59 20.24
C GLU A 37 -7.72 27.76 18.87
N VAL A 38 -9.01 27.41 18.75
CA VAL A 38 -9.75 27.43 17.46
C VAL A 38 -10.74 28.57 17.43
N PRO A 39 -10.79 29.40 16.37
CA PRO A 39 -11.84 30.39 16.20
C PRO A 39 -13.24 29.76 16.27
N LYS A 40 -14.15 30.39 17.02
CA LYS A 40 -15.50 29.82 17.27
C LYS A 40 -16.28 29.52 15.98
N GLU A 41 -16.10 30.34 14.97
CA GLU A 41 -16.75 30.19 13.66
C GLU A 41 -16.21 29.00 12.84
N GLN A 42 -15.07 28.43 13.24
CA GLN A 42 -14.47 27.26 12.60
C GLN A 42 -14.71 25.96 13.42
N LEU A 43 -15.25 26.08 14.64
CA LEU A 43 -15.56 24.94 15.48
C LEU A 43 -16.92 24.36 15.11
N ALA A 44 -16.94 23.05 14.79
CA ALA A 44 -18.18 22.30 14.68
C ALA A 44 -18.79 22.05 16.07
N THR A 45 -20.07 22.33 16.24
CA THR A 45 -20.82 21.94 17.44
C THR A 45 -21.17 20.45 17.35
N GLY A 46 -20.84 19.71 18.41
CA GLY A 46 -21.15 18.28 18.53
C GLY A 46 -22.56 18.05 19.04
N TYR A 47 -23.23 16.99 18.56
CA TYR A 47 -24.59 16.68 18.92
C TYR A 47 -24.75 15.19 19.27
N ARG A 48 -25.77 14.90 20.09
CA ARG A 48 -26.34 13.56 20.26
C ARG A 48 -27.83 13.58 19.96
N TRP A 49 -28.35 12.43 19.49
CA TRP A 49 -29.76 12.20 19.37
C TRP A 49 -30.26 11.46 20.60
N GLU A 50 -31.09 12.08 21.41
CA GLU A 50 -31.63 11.53 22.64
C GLU A 50 -33.04 12.11 22.91
N ASP A 51 -33.97 11.29 23.36
CA ASP A 51 -35.35 11.69 23.63
C ASP A 51 -36.04 12.37 22.45
N GLU A 52 -35.85 11.83 21.25
CA GLU A 52 -36.39 12.34 19.97
C GLU A 52 -35.98 13.78 19.62
N GLN A 53 -34.86 14.26 20.14
CA GLN A 53 -34.33 15.60 19.86
C GLN A 53 -32.81 15.62 19.78
N TRP A 54 -32.29 16.64 19.09
CA TRP A 54 -30.89 16.95 19.07
C TRP A 54 -30.50 17.71 20.34
N LYS A 55 -29.49 17.20 21.03
CA LYS A 55 -28.89 17.85 22.20
C LYS A 55 -27.44 18.17 21.89
N GLU A 56 -27.02 19.40 22.19
CA GLU A 56 -25.61 19.78 22.08
C GLU A 56 -24.79 19.06 23.14
N GLU A 57 -23.60 18.64 22.76
CA GLU A 57 -22.62 18.06 23.67
C GLU A 57 -21.63 19.13 24.14
N PRO A 58 -21.27 19.11 25.43
CA PRO A 58 -20.23 19.99 25.92
C PRO A 58 -18.86 19.66 25.29
N PHE A 59 -18.03 20.66 25.11
CA PHE A 59 -16.65 20.45 24.68
C PHE A 59 -15.87 19.64 25.71
N LEU A 60 -15.12 18.64 25.24
CA LEU A 60 -14.24 17.82 26.05
C LEU A 60 -12.83 18.38 25.99
N HIS A 61 -12.31 18.84 27.13
CA HIS A 61 -10.93 19.30 27.23
C HIS A 61 -9.92 18.16 27.09
N ASP A 62 -8.74 18.50 26.59
CA ASP A 62 -7.58 17.59 26.60
C ASP A 62 -7.20 17.28 28.06
N GLY A 63 -7.29 16.06 28.47
CA GLY A 63 -7.06 15.60 29.83
C GLY A 63 -6.36 14.25 29.87
N ALA A 64 -6.69 13.42 30.86
CA ALA A 64 -6.07 12.10 31.02
C ALA A 64 -6.26 11.21 29.77
N TYR A 65 -7.30 11.44 28.97
CA TYR A 65 -7.61 10.70 27.73
C TYR A 65 -7.27 11.48 26.46
N GLY A 66 -6.68 12.66 26.54
CA GLY A 66 -6.37 13.51 25.39
C GLY A 66 -5.50 12.82 24.34
N ALA A 67 -4.49 12.06 24.76
CA ALA A 67 -3.66 11.29 23.84
C ALA A 67 -4.41 10.15 23.10
N MET A 68 -5.64 9.85 23.47
CA MET A 68 -6.50 8.88 22.79
C MET A 68 -7.37 9.54 21.71
N GLY A 69 -7.90 10.75 21.97
CA GLY A 69 -8.88 11.37 21.10
C GLY A 69 -8.99 12.88 21.19
N GLY A 70 -8.01 13.57 21.79
CA GLY A 70 -8.05 15.03 22.00
C GLY A 70 -7.65 15.89 20.79
N LEU A 71 -7.22 15.29 19.67
CA LEU A 71 -6.85 16.08 18.50
C LEU A 71 -8.10 16.65 17.80
N ILE A 72 -8.14 17.97 17.69
CA ILE A 72 -9.10 18.73 16.88
C ILE A 72 -8.43 19.07 15.57
N CYS A 73 -9.03 18.72 14.44
CA CYS A 73 -8.43 19.00 13.14
C CYS A 73 -9.47 19.18 12.03
N SER A 74 -9.07 19.84 10.95
CA SER A 74 -9.84 19.92 9.71
C SER A 74 -9.65 18.67 8.85
N VAL A 75 -10.61 18.40 7.94
CA VAL A 75 -10.49 17.36 6.91
C VAL A 75 -9.28 17.63 6.02
N GLU A 76 -9.03 18.90 5.69
CA GLU A 76 -7.89 19.32 4.88
C GLU A 76 -6.55 18.93 5.54
N ASP A 77 -6.37 19.24 6.82
CA ASP A 77 -5.16 18.86 7.53
C ASP A 77 -5.01 17.36 7.65
N PHE A 78 -6.08 16.65 8.00
CA PHE A 78 -6.00 15.19 8.10
C PHE A 78 -5.68 14.52 6.75
N SER A 79 -6.08 15.14 5.63
CA SER A 79 -5.71 14.66 4.29
C SER A 79 -4.19 14.66 4.06
N LYS A 80 -3.44 15.60 4.64
CA LYS A 80 -1.97 15.66 4.57
C LYS A 80 -1.33 14.46 5.29
N TYR A 81 -1.91 14.05 6.43
CA TYR A 81 -1.51 12.82 7.11
C TYR A 81 -1.76 11.57 6.25
N LEU A 82 -2.92 11.47 5.59
CA LEU A 82 -3.18 10.38 4.65
C LEU A 82 -2.22 10.37 3.46
N GLN A 83 -1.88 11.55 2.93
CA GLN A 83 -0.90 11.67 1.83
C GLN A 83 0.49 11.18 2.25
N LEU A 84 0.92 11.47 3.50
CA LEU A 84 2.16 10.92 4.05
C LEU A 84 2.15 9.39 4.00
N HIS A 85 1.08 8.75 4.46
CA HIS A 85 0.94 7.29 4.42
C HIS A 85 0.91 6.74 2.99
N LEU A 86 0.17 7.38 2.08
CA LEU A 86 0.10 6.98 0.66
C LEU A 86 1.43 7.17 -0.08
N SER A 87 2.26 8.11 0.36
CA SER A 87 3.59 8.35 -0.21
C SER A 87 4.56 7.18 -0.01
N ALA A 88 4.27 6.27 0.92
CA ALA A 88 5.09 5.11 1.20
C ALA A 88 5.01 4.01 0.12
N TRP A 89 4.00 4.07 -0.73
CA TRP A 89 3.71 3.08 -1.76
C TRP A 89 3.65 3.69 -3.17
N PRO A 90 4.11 2.98 -4.21
CA PRO A 90 4.93 1.76 -4.13
C PRO A 90 6.33 2.05 -3.54
N PRO A 91 7.07 1.02 -3.10
CA PRO A 91 8.48 1.19 -2.72
C PRO A 91 9.29 1.84 -3.85
N ARG A 92 10.14 2.82 -3.51
CA ARG A 92 10.97 3.58 -4.46
C ARG A 92 12.16 4.21 -3.77
N ASN A 93 13.16 4.62 -4.53
CA ASN A 93 14.42 5.18 -4.05
C ASN A 93 14.51 6.72 -4.25
N GLU A 94 13.41 7.42 -3.98
CA GLU A 94 13.41 8.88 -3.94
C GLU A 94 13.77 9.38 -2.53
N ASP A 95 13.98 10.69 -2.41
CA ASP A 95 14.28 11.33 -1.13
C ASP A 95 13.24 11.00 -0.06
N GLU A 96 13.71 10.69 1.13
CA GLU A 96 12.85 10.32 2.26
C GLU A 96 12.19 11.55 2.87
N SER A 97 11.00 11.35 3.43
CA SER A 97 10.35 12.36 4.28
C SER A 97 11.19 12.62 5.53
N PRO A 98 11.37 13.88 5.95
CA PRO A 98 12.06 14.19 7.20
C PRO A 98 11.29 13.72 8.46
N ILE A 99 10.00 13.39 8.32
CA ILE A 99 9.12 12.99 9.43
C ILE A 99 9.35 11.52 9.79
N ILE A 100 9.28 10.64 8.79
CA ILE A 100 9.40 9.19 8.95
C ILE A 100 9.79 8.55 7.63
N LYS A 101 10.64 7.54 7.68
CA LYS A 101 11.04 6.78 6.48
C LYS A 101 9.85 6.04 5.86
N ARG A 102 9.78 6.01 4.53
CA ARG A 102 8.75 5.24 3.81
C ARG A 102 8.75 3.75 4.19
N SER A 103 9.92 3.16 4.46
CA SER A 103 10.02 1.79 4.94
C SER A 103 9.32 1.59 6.29
N SER A 104 9.44 2.55 7.22
CA SER A 104 8.75 2.50 8.51
C SER A 104 7.24 2.67 8.36
N LEU A 105 6.78 3.52 7.44
CA LEU A 105 5.34 3.62 7.11
C LEU A 105 4.82 2.30 6.53
N ARG A 106 5.56 1.65 5.63
CA ARG A 106 5.18 0.33 5.10
C ARG A 106 5.15 -0.74 6.19
N GLU A 107 6.08 -0.70 7.15
CA GLU A 107 6.06 -1.57 8.33
C GLU A 107 4.79 -1.34 9.17
N MET A 108 4.39 -0.08 9.37
CA MET A 108 3.14 0.25 10.07
C MET A 108 1.90 -0.29 9.35
N HIS A 109 1.96 -0.47 8.02
CA HIS A 109 0.88 -1.02 7.22
C HIS A 109 0.84 -2.55 7.20
N GLN A 110 1.72 -3.24 7.92
CA GLN A 110 1.71 -4.69 7.98
C GLN A 110 0.81 -5.23 9.09
N LEU A 111 0.33 -6.46 8.91
CA LEU A 111 -0.42 -7.20 9.91
C LEU A 111 0.49 -7.60 11.08
N GLN A 112 0.45 -6.86 12.19
CA GLN A 112 1.24 -7.18 13.39
C GLN A 112 0.51 -8.15 14.32
N ARG A 113 -0.79 -7.96 14.50
CA ARG A 113 -1.64 -8.83 15.32
C ARG A 113 -2.86 -9.25 14.53
N PHE A 114 -3.05 -10.56 14.44
CA PHE A 114 -4.23 -11.14 13.83
C PHE A 114 -5.49 -10.74 14.63
N GLY A 115 -6.48 -10.20 13.95
CA GLY A 115 -7.77 -9.81 14.53
C GLY A 115 -8.87 -10.83 14.28
N GLY A 116 -8.95 -11.35 13.05
CA GLY A 116 -9.94 -12.36 12.69
C GLY A 116 -9.97 -12.68 11.20
N LEU A 117 -10.53 -13.84 10.88
CA LEU A 117 -10.88 -14.28 9.53
C LEU A 117 -12.39 -14.25 9.37
N PHE A 118 -12.87 -13.63 8.32
CA PHE A 118 -14.29 -13.50 7.96
C PHE A 118 -14.56 -14.25 6.64
N PRO A 119 -14.79 -15.56 6.67
CA PRO A 119 -14.88 -16.39 5.46
C PRO A 119 -16.14 -16.13 4.63
N GLN A 120 -17.20 -15.59 5.23
CA GLN A 120 -18.48 -15.30 4.57
C GLN A 120 -18.64 -13.83 4.17
N ASN A 121 -17.57 -13.05 4.24
CA ASN A 121 -17.61 -11.67 3.81
C ASN A 121 -17.95 -11.60 2.31
N LYS A 122 -18.59 -10.52 1.87
CA LYS A 122 -19.05 -10.40 0.48
C LYS A 122 -18.53 -9.13 -0.17
N THR A 123 -18.28 -9.21 -1.45
CA THR A 123 -18.03 -8.05 -2.32
C THR A 123 -19.32 -7.24 -2.50
N ARG A 124 -19.20 -6.08 -3.16
CA ARG A 124 -20.36 -5.28 -3.56
C ARG A 124 -21.31 -6.05 -4.50
N SER A 125 -20.80 -6.94 -5.35
CA SER A 125 -21.59 -7.80 -6.23
C SER A 125 -22.31 -8.94 -5.51
N GLY A 126 -22.04 -9.14 -4.20
CA GLY A 126 -22.63 -10.21 -3.39
C GLY A 126 -21.85 -11.53 -3.40
N GLU A 127 -20.73 -11.60 -4.14
CA GLU A 127 -19.84 -12.77 -4.16
C GLU A 127 -19.12 -12.92 -2.83
N VAL A 128 -18.96 -14.16 -2.37
CA VAL A 128 -18.20 -14.47 -1.16
C VAL A 128 -16.73 -14.10 -1.38
N CYS A 129 -16.21 -13.30 -0.48
CA CYS A 129 -14.84 -12.81 -0.52
C CYS A 129 -14.24 -12.84 0.90
N PRO A 130 -13.61 -13.95 1.30
CA PRO A 130 -12.96 -14.06 2.60
C PRO A 130 -12.03 -12.90 2.88
N THR A 131 -12.05 -12.43 4.12
CA THR A 131 -11.31 -11.24 4.53
C THR A 131 -10.58 -11.51 5.83
N VAL A 132 -9.31 -11.14 5.88
CA VAL A 132 -8.49 -11.13 7.09
C VAL A 132 -8.43 -9.71 7.64
N THR A 133 -8.52 -9.57 8.96
CA THR A 133 -8.33 -8.31 9.66
C THR A 133 -7.24 -8.42 10.71
N GLY A 134 -6.67 -7.29 11.07
CA GLY A 134 -5.68 -7.21 12.13
C GLY A 134 -5.41 -5.78 12.58
N TYR A 135 -4.40 -5.62 13.41
CA TYR A 135 -4.06 -4.35 14.01
C TYR A 135 -2.55 -4.24 14.29
N GLY A 136 -1.98 -3.06 14.20
CA GLY A 136 -0.61 -2.77 14.54
C GLY A 136 -0.30 -1.29 14.41
N TYR A 137 0.56 -0.77 15.27
CA TYR A 137 1.00 0.63 15.27
C TYR A 137 -0.14 1.66 15.28
N GLY A 138 -1.26 1.34 15.97
CA GLY A 138 -2.43 2.22 15.98
C GLY A 138 -3.29 2.15 14.71
N LEU A 139 -3.04 1.22 13.80
CA LEU A 139 -3.71 1.09 12.51
C LEU A 139 -4.47 -0.23 12.41
N GLY A 140 -5.71 -0.17 11.94
CA GLY A 140 -6.48 -1.33 11.55
C GLY A 140 -6.07 -1.79 10.14
N TYR A 141 -5.82 -3.09 10.01
CA TYR A 141 -5.46 -3.75 8.76
C TYR A 141 -6.62 -4.62 8.26
N ARG A 142 -6.86 -4.61 6.95
CA ARG A 142 -7.78 -5.54 6.29
C ARG A 142 -7.22 -5.95 4.94
N ARG A 143 -7.27 -7.26 4.63
CA ARG A 143 -6.93 -7.83 3.32
C ARG A 143 -8.08 -8.71 2.84
N ASP A 144 -8.53 -8.52 1.63
CA ASP A 144 -9.61 -9.30 1.05
C ASP A 144 -9.12 -10.41 0.11
N CYS A 145 -10.06 -11.18 -0.46
CA CYS A 145 -9.79 -12.31 -1.36
C CYS A 145 -9.14 -11.92 -2.71
N LYS A 146 -9.08 -10.63 -3.03
CA LYS A 146 -8.42 -10.08 -4.23
C LYS A 146 -7.08 -9.43 -3.88
N ASP A 147 -6.56 -9.75 -2.71
CA ASP A 147 -5.31 -9.18 -2.16
C ASP A 147 -5.34 -7.66 -1.95
N VAL A 148 -6.52 -7.04 -1.99
CA VAL A 148 -6.65 -5.61 -1.74
C VAL A 148 -6.47 -5.32 -0.25
N VAL A 149 -5.42 -4.58 0.07
CA VAL A 149 -5.12 -4.14 1.43
C VAL A 149 -5.75 -2.77 1.68
N SER A 150 -6.44 -2.64 2.82
CA SER A 150 -6.87 -1.34 3.34
C SER A 150 -6.37 -1.12 4.76
N ILE A 151 -5.88 0.10 5.00
CA ILE A 151 -5.41 0.59 6.29
C ILE A 151 -6.40 1.63 6.78
N ARG A 152 -6.79 1.57 8.04
CA ARG A 152 -7.86 2.42 8.57
C ARG A 152 -7.73 2.66 10.06
N HIS A 153 -8.38 3.71 10.54
CA HIS A 153 -8.76 3.88 11.93
C HIS A 153 -10.03 4.72 12.02
N GLY A 154 -10.75 4.59 13.09
CA GLY A 154 -11.91 5.41 13.40
C GLY A 154 -11.86 5.92 14.82
N GLY A 155 -12.64 6.93 15.10
CA GLY A 155 -12.80 7.52 16.42
C GLY A 155 -14.27 7.83 16.71
N GLY A 156 -14.60 7.86 18.00
CA GLY A 156 -15.90 8.28 18.48
C GLY A 156 -15.77 8.90 19.87
N LEU A 157 -16.38 10.06 20.03
CA LEU A 157 -16.48 10.79 21.28
C LEU A 157 -17.90 11.32 21.43
N PRO A 158 -18.34 11.72 22.64
CA PRO A 158 -19.51 12.56 22.76
C PRO A 158 -19.44 13.75 21.81
N GLY A 159 -20.44 13.93 20.97
CA GLY A 159 -20.55 14.98 19.98
C GLY A 159 -19.86 14.69 18.64
N PHE A 160 -18.98 13.70 18.52
CA PHE A 160 -18.17 13.53 17.32
C PHE A 160 -17.95 12.08 16.94
N GLY A 161 -17.74 11.89 15.61
CA GLY A 161 -17.30 10.64 15.03
C GLY A 161 -16.30 10.87 13.92
N SER A 162 -15.39 9.95 13.71
CA SER A 162 -14.41 10.02 12.64
C SER A 162 -14.11 8.65 12.05
N GLU A 163 -13.75 8.62 10.79
CA GLU A 163 -13.16 7.44 10.15
C GLU A 163 -12.31 7.87 8.98
N TRP A 164 -11.15 7.26 8.86
CA TRP A 164 -10.34 7.36 7.68
C TRP A 164 -9.91 5.99 7.21
N ARG A 165 -9.67 5.89 5.92
CA ARG A 165 -9.27 4.66 5.25
C ARG A 165 -8.44 4.99 4.03
N LEU A 166 -7.42 4.17 3.77
CA LEU A 166 -6.62 4.24 2.55
C LEU A 166 -6.39 2.85 1.95
N PHE A 167 -6.18 2.83 0.65
CA PHE A 167 -5.77 1.68 -0.13
C PHE A 167 -4.37 1.98 -0.68
N PRO A 168 -3.30 1.49 0.00
CA PRO A 168 -1.93 1.83 -0.36
C PRO A 168 -1.59 1.53 -1.82
N ASP A 169 -1.99 0.35 -2.31
CA ASP A 169 -1.67 -0.08 -3.67
C ASP A 169 -2.43 0.71 -4.74
N LEU A 170 -3.64 1.20 -4.43
CA LEU A 170 -4.42 2.03 -5.36
C LEU A 170 -4.07 3.52 -5.26
N GLY A 171 -3.36 3.94 -4.21
CA GLY A 171 -2.96 5.33 -4.00
C GLY A 171 -4.11 6.28 -3.66
N ILE A 172 -5.18 5.77 -3.08
CA ILE A 172 -6.35 6.56 -2.69
C ILE A 172 -6.68 6.41 -1.23
N GLY A 173 -7.34 7.42 -0.67
CA GLY A 173 -7.84 7.41 0.69
C GLY A 173 -9.03 8.33 0.86
N ILE A 174 -9.73 8.16 1.96
CA ILE A 174 -10.86 9.00 2.37
C ILE A 174 -10.77 9.27 3.86
N VAL A 175 -11.17 10.46 4.26
CA VAL A 175 -11.42 10.82 5.66
C VAL A 175 -12.80 11.45 5.77
N SER A 176 -13.51 11.13 6.84
CA SER A 176 -14.80 11.71 7.18
C SER A 176 -14.85 12.06 8.65
N LEU A 177 -15.30 13.25 8.94
CA LEU A 177 -15.58 13.75 10.28
C LEU A 177 -17.09 13.99 10.40
N SER A 178 -17.65 13.69 11.55
CA SER A 178 -19.06 13.83 11.85
C SER A 178 -19.21 14.55 13.20
N ASN A 179 -20.15 15.45 13.28
CA ASN A 179 -20.53 16.13 14.52
C ASN A 179 -21.68 15.42 15.24
N LEU A 180 -21.70 14.11 15.20
CA LEU A 180 -22.65 13.22 15.89
C LEU A 180 -21.91 12.31 16.87
N THR A 181 -22.41 12.21 18.09
CA THR A 181 -21.88 11.31 19.14
C THR A 181 -21.70 9.89 18.57
N TYR A 182 -20.45 9.40 18.57
CA TYR A 182 -20.04 8.11 17.99
C TYR A 182 -20.51 7.88 16.55
N GLY A 183 -20.67 8.94 15.76
CA GLY A 183 -21.13 8.87 14.37
C GLY A 183 -20.21 7.99 13.52
N GLY A 184 -20.67 6.78 13.19
CA GLY A 184 -19.90 5.75 12.50
C GLY A 184 -19.84 5.97 11.00
N MET A 185 -18.78 6.57 10.49
CA MET A 185 -18.59 6.85 9.04
C MET A 185 -18.02 5.67 8.25
N GLY A 186 -17.62 4.57 8.92
CA GLY A 186 -16.88 3.48 8.28
C GLY A 186 -17.60 2.78 7.13
N SER A 187 -18.92 2.57 7.22
CA SER A 187 -19.72 1.96 6.14
C SER A 187 -19.88 2.93 4.93
N THR A 188 -20.04 4.22 5.21
CA THR A 188 -20.17 5.26 4.19
C THR A 188 -18.86 5.39 3.41
N ASN A 189 -17.73 5.49 4.10
CA ASN A 189 -16.41 5.57 3.49
C ASN A 189 -16.09 4.31 2.66
N ALA A 190 -16.44 3.12 3.16
CA ALA A 190 -16.25 1.89 2.40
C ALA A 190 -17.03 1.93 1.08
N LYS A 191 -18.33 2.28 1.13
CA LYS A 191 -19.17 2.37 -0.08
C LYS A 191 -18.67 3.44 -1.07
N ALA A 192 -18.24 4.60 -0.56
CA ALA A 192 -17.72 5.69 -1.40
C ALA A 192 -16.45 5.24 -2.14
N LEU A 193 -15.49 4.64 -1.44
CA LEU A 193 -14.25 4.13 -2.05
C LEU A 193 -14.50 2.98 -3.01
N ASP A 194 -15.34 2.00 -2.65
CA ASP A 194 -15.70 0.90 -3.55
C ASP A 194 -16.34 1.43 -4.84
N THR A 195 -17.17 2.47 -4.73
CA THR A 195 -17.79 3.12 -5.88
C THR A 195 -16.77 3.84 -6.73
N LEU A 196 -15.86 4.60 -6.11
CA LEU A 196 -14.78 5.31 -6.82
C LEU A 196 -13.85 4.34 -7.55
N ILE A 197 -13.40 3.28 -6.87
CA ILE A 197 -12.54 2.24 -7.47
C ILE A 197 -13.22 1.64 -8.71
N TYR A 198 -14.50 1.32 -8.60
CA TYR A 198 -15.27 0.74 -9.71
C TYR A 198 -15.45 1.70 -10.88
N ILE A 199 -15.91 2.94 -10.64
CA ILE A 199 -16.20 3.92 -11.71
C ILE A 199 -14.91 4.37 -12.41
N ALA A 200 -13.85 4.64 -11.63
CA ALA A 200 -12.56 5.06 -12.17
C ALA A 200 -11.71 3.90 -12.70
N ASN A 201 -12.17 2.66 -12.59
CA ASN A 201 -11.44 1.45 -12.97
C ASN A 201 -9.99 1.45 -12.44
N LEU A 202 -9.84 1.83 -11.16
CA LEU A 202 -8.52 1.96 -10.56
C LEU A 202 -7.79 0.62 -10.53
N LYS A 203 -6.52 0.67 -10.87
CA LYS A 203 -5.60 -0.48 -10.83
C LYS A 203 -4.51 -0.25 -9.79
N PRO A 204 -3.96 -1.31 -9.21
CA PRO A 204 -2.80 -1.19 -8.35
C PRO A 204 -1.67 -0.45 -9.06
N ARG A 205 -1.01 0.43 -8.32
CA ARG A 205 0.16 1.16 -8.80
C ARG A 205 1.32 0.18 -8.99
N MET A 206 1.92 0.23 -10.16
CA MET A 206 3.07 -0.62 -10.49
C MET A 206 4.30 -0.23 -9.66
N LEU A 207 5.08 -1.23 -9.28
CA LEU A 207 6.43 -0.99 -8.78
C LEU A 207 7.29 -0.34 -9.86
N PRO A 208 8.16 0.63 -9.54
CA PRO A 208 9.14 1.11 -10.51
C PRO A 208 10.09 -0.03 -10.89
N ILE A 209 10.30 -0.21 -12.19
CA ILE A 209 11.20 -1.23 -12.72
C ILE A 209 12.64 -0.80 -12.40
N SER A 210 13.43 -1.67 -11.77
CA SER A 210 14.84 -1.40 -11.52
C SER A 210 15.65 -1.44 -12.81
N THR A 211 16.70 -0.64 -12.87
CA THR A 211 17.61 -0.60 -14.03
C THR A 211 18.17 -1.99 -14.36
N ILE A 212 18.50 -2.78 -13.32
CA ILE A 212 19.04 -4.12 -13.51
C ILE A 212 17.99 -5.09 -14.08
N LEU A 213 16.72 -4.99 -13.69
CA LEU A 213 15.68 -5.81 -14.30
C LEU A 213 15.49 -5.50 -15.79
N LEU A 214 15.50 -4.22 -16.19
CA LEU A 214 15.42 -3.82 -17.59
C LEU A 214 16.63 -4.32 -18.38
N GLN A 215 17.82 -4.20 -17.82
CA GLN A 215 19.03 -4.72 -18.44
C GLN A 215 18.95 -6.23 -18.66
N ARG A 216 18.58 -6.98 -17.61
CA ARG A 216 18.45 -8.45 -17.68
C ARG A 216 17.32 -8.90 -18.60
N GLN A 217 16.21 -8.18 -18.71
CA GLN A 217 15.17 -8.46 -19.70
C GLN A 217 15.76 -8.53 -21.12
N ASN A 218 16.51 -7.50 -21.51
CA ASN A 218 17.14 -7.47 -22.85
C ASN A 218 18.15 -8.59 -23.03
N GLU A 219 18.99 -8.83 -22.03
CA GLU A 219 20.02 -9.88 -22.08
C GLU A 219 19.41 -11.30 -22.10
N ILE A 220 18.27 -11.54 -21.42
CA ILE A 220 17.54 -12.80 -21.47
C ILE A 220 17.00 -13.05 -22.88
N VAL A 221 16.41 -12.05 -23.52
CA VAL A 221 15.90 -12.20 -24.90
C VAL A 221 17.00 -12.61 -25.87
N GLU A 222 18.20 -12.06 -25.73
CA GLU A 222 19.35 -12.45 -26.54
C GLU A 222 19.90 -13.84 -26.15
N LEU A 223 19.93 -14.14 -24.84
CA LEU A 223 20.42 -15.41 -24.31
C LEU A 223 19.61 -16.61 -24.85
N ILE A 224 18.29 -16.55 -24.76
CA ILE A 224 17.41 -17.67 -25.10
C ILE A 224 17.40 -18.01 -26.60
N GLN A 225 17.83 -17.10 -27.46
CA GLN A 225 17.88 -17.33 -28.90
C GLN A 225 19.00 -18.29 -29.33
N SER A 226 20.15 -18.29 -28.66
CA SER A 226 21.31 -19.07 -29.09
C SER A 226 22.22 -19.55 -27.97
N TRP A 227 22.01 -19.12 -26.74
CA TRP A 227 22.82 -19.46 -25.57
C TRP A 227 24.33 -19.22 -25.82
N PRO A 228 24.75 -18.02 -26.23
CA PRO A 228 26.11 -17.76 -26.59
C PRO A 228 27.04 -17.87 -25.36
N PRO A 229 28.26 -18.45 -25.51
CA PRO A 229 29.15 -18.70 -24.38
C PRO A 229 29.48 -17.46 -23.54
N GLU A 230 29.63 -16.30 -24.16
CA GLU A 230 29.93 -15.03 -23.51
C GLU A 230 28.80 -14.55 -22.57
N LYS A 231 27.56 -14.97 -22.80
CA LYS A 231 26.42 -14.61 -21.94
C LYS A 231 26.17 -15.57 -20.81
N GLN A 232 26.87 -16.68 -20.74
CA GLN A 232 26.73 -17.63 -19.61
C GLN A 232 27.24 -17.02 -18.30
N SER A 233 28.09 -16.01 -18.35
CA SER A 233 28.51 -15.23 -17.18
C SER A 233 27.39 -14.39 -16.53
N LEU A 234 26.22 -14.27 -17.19
CA LEU A 234 25.02 -13.64 -16.64
C LEU A 234 24.24 -14.57 -15.71
N LEU A 235 24.56 -15.88 -15.72
CA LEU A 235 23.85 -16.91 -14.98
C LEU A 235 24.53 -17.16 -13.64
N ALA A 236 23.75 -17.44 -12.62
CA ALA A 236 24.25 -17.83 -11.30
C ALA A 236 24.95 -19.20 -11.38
N GLU A 237 25.90 -19.46 -10.47
CA GLU A 237 26.65 -20.73 -10.44
C GLU A 237 25.77 -21.96 -10.36
N ASN A 238 24.63 -21.85 -9.68
CA ASN A 238 23.67 -22.94 -9.49
C ASN A 238 22.65 -23.09 -10.63
N PHE A 239 22.67 -22.21 -11.65
CA PHE A 239 21.64 -22.17 -12.70
C PHE A 239 21.48 -23.48 -13.47
N PHE A 240 22.58 -24.20 -13.70
CA PHE A 240 22.59 -25.46 -14.45
C PHE A 240 22.48 -26.72 -13.58
N LEU A 241 22.23 -26.61 -12.27
CA LEU A 241 22.13 -27.77 -11.40
C LEU A 241 20.89 -28.62 -11.70
N ASP A 242 19.76 -27.98 -11.99
CA ASP A 242 18.49 -28.65 -12.23
C ASP A 242 18.32 -29.06 -13.71
N GLN A 243 18.93 -28.29 -14.61
CA GLN A 243 18.80 -28.51 -16.05
C GLN A 243 20.08 -28.14 -16.78
N SER A 244 20.65 -29.07 -17.55
CA SER A 244 21.87 -28.85 -18.29
C SER A 244 21.71 -27.80 -19.42
N LEU A 245 22.79 -27.18 -19.83
CA LEU A 245 22.83 -26.24 -20.96
C LEU A 245 22.22 -26.82 -22.25
N ASP A 246 22.54 -28.09 -22.56
CA ASP A 246 22.00 -28.74 -23.76
C ASP A 246 20.49 -28.97 -23.68
N SER A 247 19.99 -29.25 -22.48
CA SER A 247 18.54 -29.36 -22.23
C SER A 247 17.86 -28.00 -22.38
N TRP A 248 18.47 -26.95 -21.85
CA TRP A 248 17.99 -25.57 -22.02
C TRP A 248 17.93 -25.16 -23.49
N LYS A 249 19.00 -25.40 -24.25
CA LYS A 249 19.05 -25.12 -25.70
C LYS A 249 17.91 -25.82 -26.44
N LYS A 250 17.69 -27.09 -26.17
CA LYS A 250 16.59 -27.86 -26.80
C LYS A 250 15.21 -27.30 -26.45
N ALA A 251 14.98 -27.00 -25.17
CA ALA A 251 13.71 -26.49 -24.69
C ALA A 251 13.39 -25.11 -25.28
N THR A 252 14.35 -24.18 -25.24
CA THR A 252 14.15 -22.82 -25.78
C THR A 252 14.01 -22.80 -27.30
N THR A 253 14.76 -23.64 -28.04
CA THR A 253 14.60 -23.77 -29.49
C THR A 253 13.17 -24.20 -29.82
N LYS A 254 12.66 -25.21 -29.13
CA LYS A 254 11.28 -25.70 -29.34
C LYS A 254 10.25 -24.61 -29.07
N ILE A 255 10.40 -23.87 -27.94
CA ILE A 255 9.51 -22.77 -27.55
C ILE A 255 9.51 -21.66 -28.62
N LEU A 256 10.69 -21.29 -29.11
CA LEU A 256 10.82 -20.26 -30.15
C LEU A 256 10.26 -20.68 -31.49
N GLU A 257 10.43 -21.94 -31.87
CA GLU A 257 9.80 -22.53 -33.11
C GLU A 257 8.26 -22.51 -33.02
N GLU A 258 7.71 -22.89 -31.86
CA GLU A 258 6.26 -22.86 -31.62
C GLU A 258 5.70 -21.44 -31.55
N SER A 259 6.45 -20.49 -30.99
CA SER A 259 6.08 -19.08 -30.95
C SER A 259 6.13 -18.41 -32.32
N GLY A 260 7.01 -18.89 -33.20
CA GLY A 260 7.31 -18.26 -34.47
C GLY A 260 8.19 -17.01 -34.32
N LYS A 261 8.16 -16.14 -35.36
CA LYS A 261 8.97 -14.90 -35.34
C LYS A 261 8.56 -14.00 -34.16
N ILE A 262 9.56 -13.46 -33.47
CA ILE A 262 9.34 -12.44 -32.42
C ILE A 262 8.85 -11.16 -33.09
N ILE A 263 7.69 -10.66 -32.65
CA ILE A 263 7.07 -9.42 -33.14
C ILE A 263 7.44 -8.27 -32.20
N ARG A 264 7.31 -8.50 -30.89
CA ARG A 264 7.50 -7.47 -29.87
C ARG A 264 7.89 -8.08 -28.52
N ILE A 265 8.68 -7.35 -27.74
CA ILE A 265 8.95 -7.59 -26.34
C ILE A 265 8.07 -6.60 -25.57
N ASN A 266 7.20 -7.10 -24.69
CA ASN A 266 6.30 -6.29 -23.91
C ASN A 266 7.02 -5.73 -22.66
N GLU A 267 6.38 -4.75 -22.03
CA GLU A 267 6.89 -4.13 -20.81
C GLU A 267 6.99 -5.16 -19.67
N LEU A 268 8.07 -5.05 -18.89
CA LEU A 268 8.32 -5.90 -17.74
C LEU A 268 7.41 -5.49 -16.57
N THR A 269 6.78 -6.46 -15.95
CA THR A 269 6.00 -6.32 -14.71
C THR A 269 6.87 -6.77 -13.53
N PRO A 270 7.40 -5.84 -12.70
CA PRO A 270 8.24 -6.21 -11.58
C PRO A 270 7.40 -6.71 -10.40
N GLU A 271 7.83 -7.80 -9.75
CA GLU A 271 7.31 -8.20 -8.44
C GLU A 271 8.12 -7.57 -7.29
N ASN A 272 9.40 -7.34 -7.52
CA ASN A 272 10.30 -6.59 -6.65
C ASN A 272 11.50 -6.07 -7.47
N GLN A 273 12.56 -5.58 -6.83
CA GLN A 273 13.73 -5.01 -7.51
C GLN A 273 14.60 -6.03 -8.26
N LEU A 274 14.42 -7.35 -7.97
CA LEU A 274 15.24 -8.44 -8.50
C LEU A 274 14.42 -9.55 -9.17
N ARG A 275 13.09 -9.36 -9.33
CA ARG A 275 12.20 -10.39 -9.87
C ARG A 275 11.05 -9.78 -10.64
N GLY A 276 10.69 -10.39 -11.76
CA GLY A 276 9.58 -9.93 -12.58
C GLY A 276 9.24 -10.86 -13.73
N THR A 277 8.19 -10.48 -14.45
CA THR A 277 7.65 -11.21 -15.61
C THR A 277 7.51 -10.28 -16.79
N PHE A 278 7.76 -10.77 -18.00
CA PHE A 278 7.45 -10.08 -19.25
C PHE A 278 7.03 -11.06 -20.33
N ASP A 279 6.34 -10.56 -21.34
CA ASP A 279 5.90 -11.35 -22.47
C ASP A 279 6.69 -11.02 -23.74
N ILE A 280 7.03 -12.03 -24.51
CA ILE A 280 7.44 -11.92 -25.91
C ILE A 280 6.23 -12.25 -26.77
N GLU A 281 5.80 -11.31 -27.59
CA GLU A 281 4.77 -11.52 -28.59
C GLU A 281 5.39 -12.22 -29.81
N GLY A 282 5.05 -13.47 -30.02
CA GLY A 282 5.46 -14.23 -31.21
C GLY A 282 4.40 -14.20 -32.31
N GLU A 283 4.76 -14.64 -33.51
CA GLU A 283 3.85 -14.69 -34.65
C GLU A 283 2.67 -15.65 -34.42
N LYS A 284 2.92 -16.80 -33.80
CA LYS A 284 1.92 -17.87 -33.56
C LYS A 284 1.44 -17.90 -32.13
N LYS A 285 2.34 -17.84 -31.15
CA LYS A 285 2.07 -17.89 -29.71
C LYS A 285 2.92 -16.85 -28.99
N ASN A 286 2.48 -16.46 -27.79
CA ASN A 286 3.28 -15.60 -26.91
C ASN A 286 4.15 -16.47 -25.99
N ILE A 287 5.24 -15.92 -25.51
CA ILE A 287 6.10 -16.55 -24.50
C ILE A 287 6.09 -15.66 -23.26
N GLU A 288 5.54 -16.16 -22.16
CA GLU A 288 5.68 -15.54 -20.85
C GLU A 288 7.02 -15.95 -20.25
N ILE A 289 7.79 -14.96 -19.79
CA ILE A 289 9.10 -15.17 -19.19
C ILE A 289 9.08 -14.62 -17.79
N PHE A 290 9.23 -15.50 -16.80
CA PHE A 290 9.49 -15.13 -15.41
C PHE A 290 10.97 -15.33 -15.11
N PHE A 291 11.58 -14.42 -14.35
CA PHE A 291 12.96 -14.56 -13.91
C PHE A 291 13.23 -13.94 -12.56
N THR A 292 14.24 -14.49 -11.87
CA THR A 292 14.77 -13.95 -10.62
C THR A 292 16.26 -13.70 -10.74
N LEU A 293 16.73 -12.71 -10.00
CA LEU A 293 18.15 -12.35 -9.91
C LEU A 293 18.70 -12.64 -8.51
N THR A 294 19.98 -12.93 -8.43
CA THR A 294 20.69 -13.06 -7.16
C THR A 294 20.80 -11.70 -6.44
N PRO A 295 20.85 -11.68 -5.08
CA PRO A 295 20.91 -10.44 -4.31
C PRO A 295 22.30 -9.83 -4.19
N GLU A 296 23.22 -10.16 -5.09
CA GLU A 296 24.59 -9.70 -5.08
C GLU A 296 24.74 -8.30 -5.66
N GLN A 297 25.91 -7.67 -5.49
CA GLN A 297 26.21 -6.35 -6.02
C GLN A 297 26.08 -6.31 -7.56
N THR A 298 26.45 -7.40 -8.23
CA THR A 298 26.19 -7.64 -9.66
C THR A 298 25.22 -8.78 -9.79
N PRO A 299 23.91 -8.52 -9.81
CA PRO A 299 22.88 -9.57 -9.81
C PRO A 299 22.95 -10.45 -11.05
N LEU A 300 22.97 -11.77 -10.85
CA LEU A 300 22.98 -12.78 -11.89
C LEU A 300 21.59 -13.41 -12.04
N ILE A 301 21.29 -13.97 -13.20
CA ILE A 301 20.04 -14.70 -13.44
C ILE A 301 20.11 -16.01 -12.68
N GLN A 302 19.23 -16.17 -11.66
CA GLN A 302 19.20 -17.35 -10.81
C GLN A 302 18.11 -18.35 -11.24
N GLN A 303 16.98 -17.85 -11.70
CA GLN A 303 15.87 -18.62 -12.21
C GLN A 303 15.35 -18.00 -13.50
N LEU A 304 14.93 -18.85 -14.40
CA LEU A 304 14.34 -18.46 -15.67
C LEU A 304 13.27 -19.50 -16.05
N ASP A 305 12.03 -19.06 -16.19
CA ASP A 305 10.91 -19.90 -16.61
C ASP A 305 10.31 -19.34 -17.91
N LEU A 306 10.08 -20.21 -18.89
CA LEU A 306 9.47 -19.85 -20.16
C LEU A 306 8.18 -20.67 -20.35
N THR A 307 7.07 -20.00 -20.55
CA THR A 307 5.77 -20.64 -20.73
C THR A 307 5.10 -20.14 -22.02
N LEU A 308 4.71 -21.07 -22.91
CA LEU A 308 3.94 -20.72 -24.10
C LEU A 308 2.51 -20.35 -23.72
N GLN A 309 2.02 -19.25 -24.28
CA GLN A 309 0.67 -18.74 -24.09
C GLN A 309 -0.05 -18.67 -25.44
N GLU A 310 -1.28 -19.18 -25.50
CA GLU A 310 -2.12 -19.01 -26.69
C GLU A 310 -2.46 -17.54 -26.90
N LYS A 311 -2.50 -17.08 -28.15
CA LYS A 311 -2.98 -15.72 -28.46
C LYS A 311 -4.45 -15.61 -28.13
N LYS A 312 -4.81 -14.59 -27.34
CA LYS A 312 -6.20 -14.26 -27.01
C LYS A 312 -6.90 -13.55 -28.15
#